data_dfe8e822ab14e0d06b9dae1b5097d1d5
#
_entry.id   dfe8e822ab14e0d06b9dae1b5097d1d5
#
_cell.length_a   1.000
_cell.length_b   1.000
_cell.length_c   1.000
_cell.angle_alpha   90.00
_cell.angle_beta   90.00
_cell.angle_gamma   90.00
#
_symmetry.space_group_name_H-M   'P 1'
#
loop_
_entity.id
_entity.type
_entity.pdbx_description
1 polymer ?
#
loop_
_entity_poly.entity_id
_entity_poly.type
_entity_poly.pdbx_seq_one_letter_code
_entity_poly.pdbx_strand_id
1 'polypeptide(L)'
;IKPGTKDVFKGLAIYGEGIQNLMNDAPTDIGIQNDFGNTVSPVKGVALPIASFMAYLDHSWNESFSSSVGYSLVQITNSDGQAADAYHKGQYASANLLYYPLPNLMAGAEVIWISRDNYKDGFHSSATKIQVSVRYNFSHTLGKH
;
A
#
# COMPACT_ATOMS: atom_id res chain seq x y z
N ILE A 1 -12.24 -11.90 17.46
CA ILE A 1 -12.83 -10.59 17.81
C ILE A 1 -13.69 -10.82 19.03
N LYS A 2 -13.43 -10.13 20.12
CA LYS A 2 -14.28 -10.24 21.33
C LYS A 2 -15.60 -9.53 21.06
N PRO A 3 -16.76 -10.10 21.43
CA PRO A 3 -18.03 -9.38 21.36
C PRO A 3 -17.92 -8.10 22.20
N GLY A 4 -18.13 -6.94 21.57
CA GLY A 4 -18.11 -5.65 22.25
C GLY A 4 -17.06 -4.64 21.79
N THR A 5 -16.02 -5.04 21.06
CA THR A 5 -15.12 -4.11 20.37
C THR A 5 -15.45 -4.14 18.88
N LYS A 6 -16.20 -3.12 18.44
CA LYS A 6 -16.68 -3.05 17.06
C LYS A 6 -15.65 -2.46 16.10
N ASP A 7 -14.65 -1.76 16.62
CA ASP A 7 -13.69 -1.00 15.83
C ASP A 7 -12.26 -1.42 16.12
N VAL A 8 -11.45 -1.58 15.06
CA VAL A 8 -10.01 -1.77 15.14
C VAL A 8 -9.34 -0.76 14.23
N PHE A 9 -8.59 0.16 14.81
CA PHE A 9 -7.74 1.06 14.06
C PHE A 9 -6.35 0.44 13.89
N LYS A 10 -5.81 0.53 12.67
CA LYS A 10 -4.46 0.11 12.30
C LYS A 10 -3.76 1.27 11.62
N GLY A 11 -2.58 1.62 12.09
CA GLY A 11 -1.79 2.71 11.52
C GLY A 11 -0.31 2.34 11.48
N LEU A 12 0.37 2.81 10.45
CA LEU A 12 1.80 2.68 10.27
C LEU A 12 2.32 3.95 9.60
N ALA A 13 3.45 4.47 10.07
CA ALA A 13 4.20 5.53 9.42
C ALA A 13 5.67 5.11 9.33
N ILE A 14 6.29 5.33 8.18
CA ILE A 14 7.69 4.99 7.92
C ILE A 14 8.35 6.22 7.27
N TYR A 15 9.56 6.52 7.70
CA TYR A 15 10.44 7.49 7.06
C TYR A 15 11.89 7.00 7.11
N GLY A 16 12.63 7.18 6.04
CA GLY A 16 14.05 6.85 5.97
C GLY A 16 14.63 7.08 4.58
N GLU A 17 15.91 6.79 4.43
CA GLU A 17 16.66 6.90 3.18
C GLU A 17 17.21 5.53 2.80
N GLY A 18 17.07 5.14 1.53
CA GLY A 18 17.55 3.84 1.06
C GLY A 18 16.89 2.64 1.75
N ILE A 19 15.59 2.71 2.03
CA ILE A 19 14.86 1.71 2.84
C ILE A 19 13.86 0.86 2.04
N GLN A 20 14.01 0.78 0.72
CA GLN A 20 13.08 0.04 -0.14
C GLN A 20 12.87 -1.42 0.31
N ASN A 21 13.92 -2.08 0.76
CA ASN A 21 13.85 -3.46 1.23
C ASN A 21 12.98 -3.65 2.50
N LEU A 22 12.62 -2.55 3.17
CA LEU A 22 11.69 -2.52 4.28
C LEU A 22 10.28 -2.07 3.88
N MET A 23 10.09 -1.70 2.59
CA MET A 23 8.85 -1.13 2.05
C MET A 23 8.54 -1.74 0.69
N ASN A 24 7.62 -2.69 0.64
CA ASN A 24 7.25 -3.39 -0.60
C ASN A 24 6.72 -2.47 -1.72
N ASP A 25 6.20 -1.29 -1.36
CA ASP A 25 5.59 -0.35 -2.31
C ASP A 25 6.57 0.72 -2.82
N ALA A 26 7.80 0.76 -2.32
CA ALA A 26 8.81 1.70 -2.78
C ALA A 26 9.56 1.12 -3.98
N PRO A 27 9.55 1.78 -5.17
CA PRO A 27 10.13 1.20 -6.39
C PRO A 27 11.65 1.37 -6.49
N THR A 28 12.27 2.21 -5.69
CA THR A 28 13.70 2.50 -5.77
C THR A 28 14.28 3.05 -4.46
N ASP A 29 15.54 2.68 -4.17
CA ASP A 29 16.32 3.11 -3.00
C ASP A 29 17.27 4.25 -3.32
N ILE A 30 17.84 4.24 -4.54
CA ILE A 30 18.96 5.07 -4.93
C ILE A 30 18.55 5.88 -6.16
N GLY A 31 18.84 7.17 -6.12
CA GLY A 31 18.70 8.07 -7.24
C GLY A 31 20.06 8.56 -7.74
N ILE A 32 20.05 9.14 -8.93
CA ILE A 32 21.19 9.84 -9.51
C ILE A 32 21.10 11.30 -9.13
N GLN A 33 22.18 11.85 -8.55
CA GLN A 33 22.34 13.27 -8.33
C GLN A 33 23.43 13.83 -9.24
N ASN A 34 23.14 14.97 -9.88
CA ASN A 34 24.12 15.67 -10.70
C ASN A 34 25.18 16.35 -9.82
N ASP A 35 26.44 16.22 -10.19
CA ASP A 35 27.61 16.84 -9.54
C ASP A 35 28.54 17.43 -10.61
N PHE A 36 27.98 18.30 -11.46
CA PHE A 36 28.67 18.83 -12.64
C PHE A 36 29.91 19.71 -12.29
N GLY A 37 30.08 20.11 -11.01
CA GLY A 37 31.30 20.73 -10.55
C GLY A 37 32.50 19.77 -10.41
N ASN A 38 32.24 18.46 -10.40
CA ASN A 38 33.24 17.42 -10.33
C ASN A 38 33.49 16.84 -11.72
N THR A 39 34.60 17.25 -12.33
CA THR A 39 34.97 16.81 -13.70
C THR A 39 35.35 15.34 -13.79
N VAL A 40 35.71 14.69 -12.69
CA VAL A 40 36.08 13.27 -12.63
C VAL A 40 34.85 12.38 -12.46
N SER A 41 33.89 12.83 -11.68
CA SER A 41 32.66 12.10 -11.41
C SER A 41 31.46 13.06 -11.41
N PRO A 42 30.92 13.40 -12.61
CA PRO A 42 29.88 14.41 -12.76
C PRO A 42 28.50 13.97 -12.26
N VAL A 43 28.39 12.72 -11.84
CA VAL A 43 27.18 12.15 -11.25
C VAL A 43 27.51 11.27 -10.05
N LYS A 44 26.61 11.20 -9.07
CA LYS A 44 26.75 10.32 -7.89
C LYS A 44 25.42 9.64 -7.58
N GLY A 45 25.51 8.44 -6.99
CA GLY A 45 24.37 7.76 -6.38
C GLY A 45 24.06 8.35 -5.01
N VAL A 46 22.80 8.63 -4.74
CA VAL A 46 22.31 9.11 -3.44
C VAL A 46 21.16 8.27 -2.96
N ALA A 47 21.12 7.97 -1.66
CA ALA A 47 19.96 7.35 -1.04
C ALA A 47 18.77 8.32 -1.12
N LEU A 48 17.61 7.82 -1.52
CA LEU A 48 16.41 8.65 -1.66
C LEU A 48 15.61 8.64 -0.34
N PRO A 49 15.23 9.82 0.16
CA PRO A 49 14.28 9.90 1.27
C PRO A 49 12.91 9.40 0.84
N ILE A 50 12.32 8.52 1.63
CA ILE A 50 11.00 7.94 1.42
C ILE A 50 10.16 8.18 2.66
N ALA A 51 8.95 8.69 2.47
CA ALA A 51 7.93 8.78 3.49
C ALA A 51 6.72 7.94 3.10
N SER A 52 6.18 7.20 4.05
CA SER A 52 4.95 6.43 3.85
C SER A 52 4.09 6.46 5.09
N PHE A 53 2.79 6.44 4.90
CA PHE A 53 1.88 6.12 5.97
C PHE A 53 0.70 5.29 5.47
N MET A 54 0.10 4.52 6.37
CA MET A 54 -1.19 3.89 6.14
C MET A 54 -2.07 3.99 7.38
N ALA A 55 -3.37 4.07 7.16
CA ALA A 55 -4.38 4.04 8.21
C ALA A 55 -5.60 3.25 7.74
N TYR A 56 -6.05 2.31 8.56
CA TYR A 56 -7.21 1.48 8.31
C TYR A 56 -8.11 1.43 9.54
N LEU A 57 -9.40 1.47 9.31
CA LEU A 57 -10.42 1.25 10.31
C LEU A 57 -11.24 0.02 9.91
N ASP A 58 -11.20 -1.01 10.73
CA ASP A 58 -12.06 -2.18 10.62
C ASP A 58 -13.24 -2.03 11.57
N HIS A 59 -14.46 -2.24 11.07
CA HIS A 59 -15.68 -2.20 11.85
C HIS A 59 -16.45 -3.51 11.73
N SER A 60 -16.88 -4.06 12.87
CA SER A 60 -17.75 -5.23 12.93
C SER A 60 -19.18 -4.79 13.24
N TRP A 61 -20.07 -4.84 12.25
CA TRP A 61 -21.47 -4.46 12.38
C TRP A 61 -22.24 -5.46 13.25
N ASN A 62 -22.01 -6.75 13.01
CA ASN A 62 -22.58 -7.87 13.74
C ASN A 62 -21.77 -9.13 13.45
N GLU A 63 -22.26 -10.31 13.86
CA GLU A 63 -21.60 -11.60 13.65
C GLU A 63 -21.44 -11.98 12.15
N SER A 64 -22.33 -11.44 11.30
CA SER A 64 -22.37 -11.77 9.89
C SER A 64 -21.78 -10.71 8.96
N PHE A 65 -21.52 -9.48 9.44
CA PHE A 65 -21.04 -8.37 8.61
C PHE A 65 -19.89 -7.62 9.26
N SER A 66 -18.88 -7.36 8.45
CA SER A 66 -17.79 -6.43 8.79
C SER A 66 -17.41 -5.59 7.57
N SER A 67 -16.76 -4.47 7.81
CA SER A 67 -16.22 -3.59 6.77
C SER A 67 -14.86 -3.07 7.19
N SER A 68 -14.06 -2.71 6.19
CA SER A 68 -12.79 -2.00 6.39
C SER A 68 -12.74 -0.82 5.42
N VAL A 69 -12.24 0.30 5.90
CA VAL A 69 -11.92 1.47 5.08
C VAL A 69 -10.51 1.90 5.41
N GLY A 70 -9.74 2.26 4.40
CA GLY A 70 -8.37 2.68 4.63
C GLY A 70 -7.78 3.49 3.49
N TYR A 71 -6.65 4.10 3.85
CA TYR A 71 -5.86 4.91 2.94
C TYR A 71 -4.37 4.70 3.22
N SER A 72 -3.57 4.70 2.17
CA SER A 72 -2.11 4.71 2.25
C SER A 72 -1.49 5.64 1.22
N LEU A 73 -0.30 6.11 1.55
CA LEU A 73 0.52 7.01 0.76
C LEU A 73 1.97 6.56 0.83
N VAL A 74 2.65 6.56 -0.31
CA VAL A 74 4.11 6.48 -0.42
C VAL A 74 4.60 7.65 -1.25
N GLN A 75 5.60 8.36 -0.77
CA GLN A 75 6.23 9.49 -1.46
C GLN A 75 7.75 9.37 -1.38
N ILE A 76 8.40 9.58 -2.54
CA ILE A 76 9.87 9.63 -2.67
C ILE A 76 10.27 11.07 -2.90
N THR A 77 11.28 11.54 -2.17
CA THR A 77 11.97 12.78 -2.51
C THR A 77 13.01 12.48 -3.59
N ASN A 78 12.67 12.78 -4.82
CA ASN A 78 13.51 12.47 -5.97
C ASN A 78 14.77 13.36 -6.01
N SER A 79 15.88 12.80 -6.50
CA SER A 79 17.10 13.55 -6.80
C SER A 79 17.06 14.17 -8.20
N ASP A 80 17.85 15.20 -8.42
CA ASP A 80 17.80 16.04 -9.63
C ASP A 80 18.21 15.34 -10.93
N GLY A 81 19.02 14.29 -10.85
CA GLY A 81 19.46 13.47 -11.98
C GLY A 81 18.52 12.32 -12.34
N GLN A 82 17.42 12.13 -11.62
CA GLN A 82 16.44 11.11 -12.01
C GLN A 82 15.65 11.54 -13.26
N ALA A 83 15.18 10.55 -14.03
CA ALA A 83 14.31 10.77 -15.17
C ALA A 83 13.01 11.49 -14.79
N ALA A 84 12.45 12.27 -15.71
CA ALA A 84 11.25 13.04 -15.43
C ALA A 84 10.02 12.16 -15.12
N ASP A 85 9.97 10.96 -15.68
CA ASP A 85 8.94 9.94 -15.50
C ASP A 85 9.18 9.03 -14.26
N ALA A 86 10.25 9.31 -13.48
CA ALA A 86 10.50 8.57 -12.25
C ALA A 86 9.30 8.65 -11.30
N TYR A 87 9.06 7.57 -10.58
CA TYR A 87 8.01 7.54 -9.56
C TYR A 87 8.26 8.61 -8.49
N HIS A 88 7.24 9.38 -8.16
CA HIS A 88 7.29 10.37 -7.10
C HIS A 88 6.35 10.04 -5.95
N LYS A 89 5.08 9.75 -6.26
CA LYS A 89 4.05 9.57 -5.23
C LYS A 89 3.02 8.54 -5.70
N GLY A 90 2.59 7.69 -4.78
CA GLY A 90 1.47 6.79 -4.97
C GLY A 90 0.50 6.85 -3.81
N GLN A 91 -0.77 6.73 -4.12
CA GLN A 91 -1.85 6.73 -3.16
C GLN A 91 -2.76 5.53 -3.40
N TYR A 92 -3.30 5.00 -2.32
CA TYR A 92 -4.21 3.89 -2.34
C TYR A 92 -5.32 4.14 -1.32
N ALA A 93 -6.56 3.98 -1.72
CA ALA A 93 -7.70 3.97 -0.82
C ALA A 93 -8.56 2.75 -1.11
N SER A 94 -9.09 2.10 -0.09
CA SER A 94 -10.04 1.02 -0.27
C SER A 94 -11.16 1.05 0.76
N ALA A 95 -12.30 0.51 0.34
CA ALA A 95 -13.43 0.24 1.22
C ALA A 95 -14.02 -1.11 0.84
N ASN A 96 -14.28 -1.97 1.82
CA ASN A 96 -14.88 -3.27 1.61
C ASN A 96 -16.06 -3.54 2.53
N LEU A 97 -16.89 -4.49 2.11
CA LEU A 97 -17.92 -5.09 2.93
C LEU A 97 -17.80 -6.61 2.84
N LEU A 98 -17.70 -7.27 3.99
CA LEU A 98 -17.58 -8.71 4.10
C LEU A 98 -18.82 -9.29 4.76
N TYR A 99 -19.31 -10.39 4.20
CA TYR A 99 -20.46 -11.14 4.66
C TYR A 99 -20.07 -12.58 5.01
N TYR A 100 -20.44 -13.03 6.19
CA TYR A 100 -20.15 -14.36 6.74
C TYR A 100 -21.46 -15.14 6.97
N PRO A 101 -22.03 -15.75 5.91
CA PRO A 101 -23.28 -16.51 6.05
C PRO A 101 -23.14 -17.78 6.90
N LEU A 102 -21.94 -18.36 6.94
CA LEU A 102 -21.57 -19.54 7.71
C LEU A 102 -20.16 -19.39 8.30
N PRO A 103 -19.80 -20.10 9.37
CA PRO A 103 -18.48 -19.99 10.00
C PRO A 103 -17.28 -20.17 9.05
N ASN A 104 -17.46 -20.95 7.98
CA ASN A 104 -16.39 -21.28 7.05
C ASN A 104 -16.53 -20.58 5.69
N LEU A 105 -17.57 -19.78 5.49
CA LEU A 105 -17.86 -19.13 4.21
C LEU A 105 -17.85 -17.61 4.39
N MET A 106 -17.11 -16.94 3.53
CA MET A 106 -17.06 -15.48 3.44
C MET A 106 -17.31 -15.07 1.99
N ALA A 107 -18.15 -14.09 1.78
CA ALA A 107 -18.28 -13.34 0.55
C ALA A 107 -17.94 -11.87 0.81
N GLY A 108 -17.36 -11.19 -0.18
CA GLY A 108 -17.00 -9.79 -0.01
C GLY A 108 -16.97 -9.03 -1.32
N ALA A 109 -17.20 -7.73 -1.21
CA ALA A 109 -17.00 -6.75 -2.28
C ALA A 109 -16.09 -5.64 -1.78
N GLU A 110 -15.22 -5.15 -2.67
CA GLU A 110 -14.26 -4.09 -2.38
C GLU A 110 -14.20 -3.11 -3.54
N VAL A 111 -14.12 -1.82 -3.20
CA VAL A 111 -13.76 -0.74 -4.12
C VAL A 111 -12.37 -0.26 -3.74
N ILE A 112 -11.51 -0.14 -4.73
CA ILE A 112 -10.13 0.30 -4.59
C ILE A 112 -9.92 1.49 -5.52
N TRP A 113 -9.38 2.58 -4.98
CA TRP A 113 -8.89 3.70 -5.76
C TRP A 113 -7.38 3.80 -5.59
N ILE A 114 -6.68 4.01 -6.70
CA ILE A 114 -5.23 4.18 -6.75
C ILE A 114 -4.89 5.42 -7.55
N SER A 115 -3.79 6.09 -7.20
CA SER A 115 -3.20 7.13 -8.05
C SER A 115 -1.68 7.06 -8.02
N ARG A 116 -1.08 7.61 -9.09
CA ARG A 116 0.36 7.75 -9.25
C ARG A 116 0.68 9.12 -9.83
N ASP A 117 1.70 9.76 -9.26
CA ASP A 117 2.34 10.96 -9.76
C ASP A 117 3.80 10.65 -10.14
N ASN A 118 4.25 11.15 -11.29
CA ASN A 118 5.65 11.14 -11.67
C ASN A 118 6.37 12.41 -11.18
N TYR A 119 7.70 12.40 -11.29
CA TYR A 119 8.56 13.42 -10.69
C TYR A 119 8.47 14.79 -11.36
N LYS A 120 8.66 14.88 -12.69
CA LYS A 120 8.78 16.16 -13.40
C LYS A 120 8.05 16.25 -14.74
N ASP A 121 7.50 15.15 -15.26
CA ASP A 121 6.82 15.13 -16.55
C ASP A 121 5.36 15.62 -16.50
N GLY A 122 4.86 15.93 -15.30
CA GLY A 122 3.48 16.36 -15.08
C GLY A 122 2.46 15.20 -15.17
N PHE A 123 2.92 13.96 -15.28
CA PHE A 123 2.03 12.81 -15.34
C PHE A 123 1.33 12.59 -14.01
N HIS A 124 0.01 12.55 -14.08
CA HIS A 124 -0.86 12.07 -13.03
C HIS A 124 -1.84 11.06 -13.61
N SER A 125 -2.00 9.92 -12.96
CA SER A 125 -2.99 8.92 -13.34
C SER A 125 -3.70 8.37 -12.12
N SER A 126 -4.97 8.06 -12.28
CA SER A 126 -5.74 7.37 -11.25
C SER A 126 -6.63 6.30 -11.87
N ALA A 127 -6.94 5.28 -11.10
CA ALA A 127 -7.84 4.21 -11.51
C ALA A 127 -8.70 3.75 -10.33
N THR A 128 -9.90 3.27 -10.65
CA THR A 128 -10.78 2.63 -9.69
C THR A 128 -11.03 1.20 -10.11
N LYS A 129 -10.91 0.27 -9.15
CA LYS A 129 -11.18 -1.15 -9.31
C LYS A 129 -12.29 -1.58 -8.37
N ILE A 130 -13.19 -2.40 -8.87
CA ILE A 130 -14.18 -3.10 -8.05
C ILE A 130 -13.86 -4.59 -8.14
N GLN A 131 -13.82 -5.26 -7.00
CA GLN A 131 -13.62 -6.71 -6.95
C GLN A 131 -14.62 -7.36 -6.01
N VAL A 132 -14.97 -8.61 -6.33
CA VAL A 132 -15.81 -9.50 -5.51
C VAL A 132 -15.04 -10.77 -5.27
N SER A 133 -15.17 -11.34 -4.08
CA SER A 133 -14.51 -12.57 -3.70
C SER A 133 -15.41 -13.45 -2.84
N VAL A 134 -15.20 -14.75 -2.96
CA VAL A 134 -15.81 -15.76 -2.09
C VAL A 134 -14.69 -16.66 -1.58
N ARG A 135 -14.67 -16.93 -0.30
CA ARG A 135 -13.71 -17.84 0.34
C ARG A 135 -14.44 -18.87 1.19
N TYR A 136 -14.14 -20.14 0.91
CA TYR A 136 -14.58 -21.26 1.72
C TYR A 136 -13.36 -21.94 2.35
N ASN A 137 -13.35 -22.07 3.66
CA ASN A 137 -12.30 -22.75 4.41
C ASN A 137 -12.78 -24.15 4.77
N PHE A 138 -12.00 -25.16 4.42
CA PHE A 138 -12.26 -26.55 4.84
C PHE A 138 -10.99 -27.16 5.44
N SER A 139 -11.16 -28.03 6.40
CA SER A 139 -10.08 -28.85 6.96
C SER A 139 -10.56 -30.28 7.07
N HIS A 140 -9.71 -31.22 6.76
CA HIS A 140 -9.95 -32.65 6.95
C HIS A 140 -8.73 -33.29 7.63
N THR A 141 -8.96 -33.93 8.76
CA THR A 141 -7.91 -34.70 9.45
C THR A 141 -8.04 -36.16 9.07
N LEU A 142 -7.02 -36.67 8.39
CA LEU A 142 -6.92 -38.12 8.13
C LEU A 142 -6.54 -38.81 9.43
N GLY A 143 -7.45 -39.58 10.00
CA GLY A 143 -7.16 -40.42 11.18
C GLY A 143 -6.08 -41.45 10.83
N LYS A 144 -5.03 -41.56 11.66
CA LYS A 144 -4.15 -42.71 11.65
C LYS A 144 -4.94 -43.89 12.21
N HIS A 145 -5.19 -44.91 11.40
CA HIS A 145 -5.57 -46.27 11.86
C HIS A 145 -4.34 -46.95 12.40
#